data_23059a3c7340dff83f39ee7a57b205c6
#
_entry.id   23059a3c7340dff83f39ee7a57b205c6
#
_cell.length_a   1.000
_cell.length_b   1.000
_cell.length_c   1.000
_cell.angle_alpha   90.00
_cell.angle_beta   90.00
_cell.angle_gamma   90.00
#
_symmetry.space_group_name_H-M   'P 1'
#
loop_
_entity.id
_entity.type
_entity.pdbx_description
1 polymer ?
#
loop_
_entity_poly.entity_id
_entity_poly.type
_entity_poly.pdbx_seq_one_letter_code
_entity_poly.pdbx_strand_id
1 'polypeptide(L)'
;MSARNARVIYAAHPSSDFFTPAPLRVLAHEILGSIDFDPATSARNPLGARVFYTRRALERDWTEHRPRTIFMNPPYGLGIRAWMFKLIATVTVVRARALVLVPARPGARWYGAATDPTRPDAAQLLCELDGRVVFEDPHGNPVLGKDGKPQGARWGSALLYWGPDRAAVARVLRAHGVVRLGPQWPFKPSPIVDRRQLRIVGA
;
A
#
# COMPACT_ATOMS: atom_id res chain seq x y z
N MET A 1 -30.86 -16.54 11.68
CA MET A 1 -30.49 -15.12 11.80
C MET A 1 -29.71 -14.72 10.56
N SER A 2 -30.25 -13.78 9.84
CA SER A 2 -30.10 -13.58 8.38
C SER A 2 -28.78 -12.93 7.96
N ALA A 3 -28.16 -13.49 6.92
CA ALA A 3 -26.94 -13.01 6.24
C ALA A 3 -27.07 -11.64 5.55
N ARG A 4 -28.17 -10.91 5.76
CA ARG A 4 -28.46 -9.62 5.10
C ARG A 4 -27.72 -8.41 5.70
N ASN A 5 -27.23 -8.49 6.94
CA ASN A 5 -26.63 -7.32 7.60
C ASN A 5 -25.14 -7.08 7.32
N ALA A 6 -24.44 -8.02 6.71
CA ALA A 6 -23.02 -7.86 6.38
C ALA A 6 -22.79 -7.00 5.12
N ARG A 7 -23.79 -6.89 4.23
CA ARG A 7 -23.68 -6.18 2.95
C ARG A 7 -23.84 -4.66 3.05
N VAL A 8 -24.53 -4.18 4.05
CA VAL A 8 -24.90 -2.75 4.19
C VAL A 8 -23.75 -1.90 4.76
N ILE A 9 -22.81 -2.50 5.50
CA ILE A 9 -21.74 -1.76 6.17
C ILE A 9 -20.59 -1.38 5.21
N TYR A 10 -20.47 -2.05 4.05
CA TYR A 10 -19.40 -1.81 3.09
C TYR A 10 -19.77 -0.88 1.93
N ALA A 11 -21.03 -0.46 1.82
CA ALA A 11 -21.53 0.34 0.71
C ALA A 11 -21.48 1.86 0.97
N ALA A 12 -21.07 2.31 2.16
CA ALA A 12 -21.29 3.71 2.57
C ALA A 12 -20.15 4.69 2.24
N HIS A 13 -18.95 4.22 1.86
CA HIS A 13 -17.87 5.10 1.40
C HIS A 13 -17.06 4.40 0.31
N PRO A 14 -17.15 4.83 -0.95
CA PRO A 14 -16.20 4.39 -1.98
C PRO A 14 -14.79 4.77 -1.50
N SER A 15 -13.87 3.81 -1.53
CA SER A 15 -12.46 4.01 -1.16
C SER A 15 -11.72 5.06 -2.00
N SER A 16 -12.39 5.59 -3.03
CA SER A 16 -11.92 6.67 -3.89
C SER A 16 -11.89 8.05 -3.20
N ASP A 17 -12.53 8.19 -2.05
CA ASP A 17 -12.67 9.47 -1.36
C ASP A 17 -11.69 9.64 -0.19
N PHE A 18 -10.81 8.65 0.03
CA PHE A 18 -9.83 8.67 1.11
C PHE A 18 -8.41 8.87 0.56
N PHE A 19 -7.89 10.07 0.78
CA PHE A 19 -6.54 10.42 0.35
C PHE A 19 -5.54 10.18 1.46
N THR A 20 -4.33 9.80 1.05
CA THR A 20 -3.19 9.71 1.97
C THR A 20 -2.93 11.08 2.60
N PRO A 21 -2.93 11.22 3.94
CA PRO A 21 -2.79 12.52 4.60
C PRO A 21 -1.41 13.13 4.36
N ALA A 22 -1.36 14.47 4.41
CA ALA A 22 -0.16 15.25 4.11
C ALA A 22 1.10 14.76 4.85
N PRO A 23 1.10 14.44 6.14
CA PRO A 23 2.29 13.93 6.83
C PRO A 23 2.84 12.64 6.21
N LEU A 24 1.97 11.72 5.79
CA LEU A 24 2.40 10.48 5.15
C LEU A 24 2.86 10.69 3.70
N ARG A 25 2.35 11.71 3.00
CA ARG A 25 2.89 12.10 1.69
C ARG A 25 4.32 12.66 1.82
N VAL A 26 4.56 13.52 2.82
CA VAL A 26 5.90 14.03 3.11
C VAL A 26 6.85 12.87 3.44
N LEU A 27 6.44 11.96 4.32
CA LEU A 27 7.21 10.78 4.69
C LEU A 27 7.52 9.89 3.47
N ALA A 28 6.56 9.73 2.55
CA ALA A 28 6.77 8.97 1.32
C ALA A 28 7.88 9.60 0.46
N HIS A 29 7.91 10.92 0.33
CA HIS A 29 8.97 11.63 -0.38
C HIS A 29 10.31 11.58 0.35
N GLU A 30 10.32 11.64 1.68
CA GLU A 30 11.54 11.47 2.47
C GLU A 30 12.19 10.10 2.22
N ILE A 31 11.37 9.04 2.18
CA ILE A 31 11.85 7.67 2.00
C ILE A 31 12.20 7.34 0.56
N LEU A 32 11.34 7.72 -0.39
CA LEU A 32 11.47 7.32 -1.80
C LEU A 32 12.16 8.37 -2.68
N GLY A 33 12.15 9.63 -2.25
CA GLY A 33 12.50 10.77 -3.09
C GLY A 33 11.36 11.11 -4.07
N SER A 34 11.61 11.03 -5.37
CA SER A 34 10.56 11.15 -6.38
C SER A 34 9.71 9.87 -6.43
N ILE A 35 8.44 10.01 -6.77
CA ILE A 35 7.53 8.90 -6.97
C ILE A 35 7.39 8.65 -8.48
N ASP A 36 7.91 7.53 -8.97
CA ASP A 36 7.77 7.18 -10.38
C ASP A 36 6.36 6.68 -10.70
N PHE A 37 5.74 5.93 -9.77
CA PHE A 37 4.47 5.27 -10.01
C PHE A 37 3.57 5.22 -8.78
N ASP A 38 2.30 5.61 -8.96
CA ASP A 38 1.22 5.42 -7.99
C ASP A 38 0.03 4.74 -8.70
N PRO A 39 -0.18 3.43 -8.51
CA PRO A 39 -1.26 2.71 -9.17
C PRO A 39 -2.65 2.96 -8.58
N ALA A 40 -2.75 3.65 -7.44
CA ALA A 40 -3.97 3.72 -6.65
C ALA A 40 -4.27 5.15 -6.16
N THR A 41 -4.30 6.11 -7.08
CA THR A 41 -4.51 7.52 -6.74
C THR A 41 -5.69 8.13 -7.50
N SER A 42 -5.95 9.40 -7.27
CA SER A 42 -6.97 10.20 -7.96
C SER A 42 -6.38 11.04 -9.09
N ALA A 43 -7.24 11.72 -9.85
CA ALA A 43 -6.82 12.65 -10.88
C ALA A 43 -5.99 13.85 -10.34
N ARG A 44 -6.10 14.15 -9.05
CA ARG A 44 -5.29 15.19 -8.39
C ARG A 44 -3.82 14.77 -8.21
N ASN A 45 -3.55 13.47 -8.20
CA ASN A 45 -2.20 12.93 -8.03
C ASN A 45 -1.42 13.61 -6.88
N PRO A 46 -1.88 13.55 -5.63
CA PRO A 46 -1.36 14.38 -4.53
C PRO A 46 0.10 14.06 -4.16
N LEU A 47 0.63 12.94 -4.60
CA LEU A 47 2.04 12.55 -4.46
C LEU A 47 2.91 12.99 -5.65
N GLY A 48 2.34 13.59 -6.69
CA GLY A 48 3.08 14.01 -7.88
C GLY A 48 3.78 12.85 -8.59
N ALA A 49 3.18 11.67 -8.58
CA ALA A 49 3.75 10.50 -9.27
C ALA A 49 3.85 10.75 -10.77
N ARG A 50 5.00 10.38 -11.37
CA ARG A 50 5.23 10.57 -12.81
C ARG A 50 4.24 9.79 -13.67
N VAL A 51 3.90 8.58 -13.25
CA VAL A 51 2.85 7.74 -13.84
C VAL A 51 1.87 7.37 -12.73
N PHE A 52 0.58 7.48 -13.01
CA PHE A 52 -0.43 7.13 -12.02
C PHE A 52 -1.70 6.60 -12.66
N TYR A 53 -2.45 5.81 -11.89
CA TYR A 53 -3.73 5.27 -12.33
C TYR A 53 -4.86 5.70 -11.39
N THR A 54 -5.97 6.11 -11.99
CA THR A 54 -7.19 6.50 -11.28
C THR A 54 -8.28 5.44 -11.34
N ARG A 55 -8.14 4.48 -12.26
CA ARG A 55 -9.11 3.39 -12.51
C ARG A 55 -8.46 2.27 -13.29
N ARG A 56 -9.05 1.05 -13.18
CA ARG A 56 -8.64 -0.16 -13.93
C ARG A 56 -7.15 -0.51 -13.77
N ALA A 57 -6.54 -0.12 -12.64
CA ALA A 57 -5.11 -0.32 -12.44
C ALA A 57 -4.73 -1.81 -12.40
N LEU A 58 -5.59 -2.65 -11.83
CA LEU A 58 -5.33 -4.10 -11.75
C LEU A 58 -5.34 -4.80 -13.11
N GLU A 59 -5.96 -4.21 -14.14
CA GLU A 59 -6.01 -4.75 -15.50
C GLU A 59 -4.75 -4.40 -16.32
N ARG A 60 -3.94 -3.43 -15.87
CA ARG A 60 -2.77 -2.92 -16.60
C ARG A 60 -1.49 -3.63 -16.18
N ASP A 61 -0.51 -3.69 -17.05
CA ASP A 61 0.83 -4.15 -16.70
C ASP A 61 1.63 -3.00 -16.07
N TRP A 62 1.96 -3.12 -14.78
CA TRP A 62 2.71 -2.10 -14.05
C TRP A 62 4.20 -2.11 -14.38
N THR A 63 4.70 -3.18 -15.00
CA THR A 63 6.11 -3.32 -15.36
C THR A 63 6.48 -2.55 -16.62
N GLU A 64 5.49 -2.18 -17.46
CA GLU A 64 5.71 -1.41 -18.69
C GLU A 64 6.43 -0.09 -18.46
N HIS A 65 6.14 0.56 -17.33
CA HIS A 65 6.72 1.86 -16.99
C HIS A 65 8.10 1.77 -16.37
N ARG A 66 8.59 0.56 -16.06
CA ARG A 66 9.86 0.30 -15.37
C ARG A 66 10.09 1.26 -14.19
N PRO A 67 9.13 1.40 -13.27
CA PRO A 67 9.26 2.35 -12.18
C PRO A 67 10.43 1.96 -11.28
N ARG A 68 11.19 2.96 -10.81
CA ARG A 68 12.23 2.79 -9.81
C ARG A 68 11.68 2.97 -8.40
N THR A 69 10.63 3.78 -8.27
CA THR A 69 9.96 4.07 -7.00
C THR A 69 8.46 3.95 -7.16
N ILE A 70 7.82 3.25 -6.21
CA ILE A 70 6.37 3.04 -6.19
C ILE A 70 5.86 3.46 -4.82
N PHE A 71 4.85 4.35 -4.79
CA PHE A 71 4.00 4.52 -3.63
C PHE A 71 2.63 3.90 -3.93
N MET A 72 2.00 3.28 -2.94
CA MET A 72 0.66 2.74 -3.09
C MET A 72 -0.13 2.86 -1.78
N ASN A 73 -1.33 3.43 -1.86
CA ASN A 73 -2.36 3.34 -0.84
C ASN A 73 -3.58 2.67 -1.49
N PRO A 74 -3.65 1.33 -1.52
CA PRO A 74 -4.67 0.62 -2.28
C PRO A 74 -6.04 0.78 -1.62
N PRO A 75 -7.15 0.61 -2.36
CA PRO A 75 -8.47 0.55 -1.77
C PRO A 75 -8.57 -0.54 -0.70
N TYR A 76 -9.03 -0.16 0.51
CA TYR A 76 -9.19 -1.09 1.61
C TYR A 76 -10.48 -1.88 1.46
N GLY A 77 -10.40 -3.20 1.52
CA GLY A 77 -11.55 -4.08 1.38
C GLY A 77 -11.19 -5.46 0.86
N LEU A 78 -12.18 -6.16 0.29
CA LEU A 78 -11.99 -7.53 -0.22
C LEU A 78 -10.95 -7.61 -1.36
N GLY A 79 -10.80 -6.55 -2.14
CA GLY A 79 -9.88 -6.47 -3.27
C GLY A 79 -8.41 -6.25 -2.91
N ILE A 80 -8.07 -5.87 -1.68
CA ILE A 80 -6.69 -5.49 -1.31
C ILE A 80 -5.67 -6.60 -1.59
N ARG A 81 -6.08 -7.84 -1.53
CA ARG A 81 -5.24 -9.00 -1.86
C ARG A 81 -4.68 -8.90 -3.28
N ALA A 82 -5.51 -8.56 -4.25
CA ALA A 82 -5.09 -8.45 -5.66
C ALA A 82 -4.05 -7.33 -5.84
N TRP A 83 -4.25 -6.19 -5.19
CA TRP A 83 -3.31 -5.07 -5.19
C TRP A 83 -1.95 -5.47 -4.61
N MET A 84 -1.95 -6.15 -3.47
CA MET A 84 -0.72 -6.55 -2.81
C MET A 84 0.06 -7.59 -3.62
N PHE A 85 -0.59 -8.60 -4.19
CA PHE A 85 0.10 -9.58 -5.03
C PHE A 85 0.64 -8.95 -6.31
N LYS A 86 -0.11 -8.05 -6.93
CA LYS A 86 0.36 -7.34 -8.13
C LYS A 86 1.56 -6.45 -7.83
N LEU A 87 1.53 -5.75 -6.68
CA LEU A 87 2.67 -4.96 -6.23
C LEU A 87 3.91 -5.84 -6.04
N ILE A 88 3.80 -6.91 -5.24
CA ILE A 88 4.92 -7.83 -4.95
C ILE A 88 5.50 -8.38 -6.26
N ALA A 89 4.65 -8.83 -7.18
CA ALA A 89 5.09 -9.30 -8.48
C ALA A 89 5.82 -8.21 -9.28
N THR A 90 5.28 -6.98 -9.30
CA THR A 90 5.91 -5.85 -9.99
C THR A 90 7.28 -5.52 -9.38
N VAL A 91 7.35 -5.34 -8.06
CA VAL A 91 8.59 -5.02 -7.35
C VAL A 91 9.66 -6.09 -7.60
N THR A 92 9.26 -7.37 -7.61
CA THR A 92 10.15 -8.49 -7.87
C THR A 92 10.76 -8.43 -9.29
N VAL A 93 9.93 -8.11 -10.28
CA VAL A 93 10.34 -8.07 -11.70
C VAL A 93 11.22 -6.86 -11.99
N VAL A 94 10.77 -5.66 -11.60
CA VAL A 94 11.47 -4.41 -11.97
C VAL A 94 12.48 -3.94 -10.92
N ARG A 95 12.51 -4.60 -9.76
CA ARG A 95 13.38 -4.27 -8.60
C ARG A 95 13.17 -2.82 -8.12
N ALA A 96 11.93 -2.37 -8.13
CA ALA A 96 11.57 -1.05 -7.62
C ALA A 96 11.70 -0.96 -6.10
N ARG A 97 12.02 0.24 -5.61
CA ARG A 97 11.74 0.60 -4.22
C ARG A 97 10.24 0.87 -4.09
N ALA A 98 9.62 0.35 -3.05
CA ALA A 98 8.20 0.60 -2.83
C ALA A 98 7.91 0.94 -1.37
N LEU A 99 7.01 1.89 -1.15
CA LEU A 99 6.41 2.19 0.14
C LEU A 99 4.89 2.08 0.01
N VAL A 100 4.28 1.28 0.87
CA VAL A 100 2.86 0.95 0.77
C VAL A 100 2.16 1.16 2.09
N LEU A 101 1.09 1.95 2.07
CA LEU A 101 0.21 2.15 3.21
C LEU A 101 -0.92 1.13 3.16
N VAL A 102 -1.06 0.32 4.20
CA VAL A 102 -2.09 -0.73 4.28
C VAL A 102 -2.72 -0.79 5.68
N PRO A 103 -3.92 -1.37 5.83
CA PRO A 103 -4.42 -1.71 7.16
C PRO A 103 -3.56 -2.80 7.79
N ALA A 104 -3.18 -2.65 9.06
CA ALA A 104 -2.49 -3.68 9.84
C ALA A 104 -3.47 -4.82 10.12
N ARG A 105 -3.33 -5.93 9.38
CA ARG A 105 -4.24 -7.09 9.47
C ARG A 105 -3.46 -8.41 9.53
N PRO A 106 -2.78 -8.71 10.63
CA PRO A 106 -1.90 -9.88 10.75
C PRO A 106 -2.62 -11.22 10.49
N GLY A 107 -3.93 -11.32 10.70
CA GLY A 107 -4.72 -12.52 10.39
C GLY A 107 -5.10 -12.66 8.89
N ALA A 108 -4.80 -11.70 8.04
CA ALA A 108 -5.11 -11.79 6.61
C ALA A 108 -3.96 -12.46 5.84
N ARG A 109 -4.29 -13.43 4.97
CA ARG A 109 -3.27 -14.17 4.17
C ARG A 109 -2.36 -13.27 3.35
N TRP A 110 -2.91 -12.21 2.75
CA TRP A 110 -2.11 -11.26 1.96
C TRP A 110 -1.12 -10.48 2.81
N TYR A 111 -1.51 -10.14 4.06
CA TYR A 111 -0.65 -9.44 4.99
C TYR A 111 0.48 -10.35 5.47
N GLY A 112 0.17 -11.59 5.85
CA GLY A 112 1.17 -12.59 6.17
C GLY A 112 2.15 -12.79 5.02
N ALA A 113 1.67 -12.98 3.79
CA ALA A 113 2.54 -13.12 2.63
C ALA A 113 3.46 -11.90 2.39
N ALA A 114 2.98 -10.69 2.67
CA ALA A 114 3.77 -9.46 2.50
C ALA A 114 4.75 -9.18 3.65
N THR A 115 4.57 -9.80 4.82
CA THR A 115 5.35 -9.49 6.03
C THR A 115 6.11 -10.68 6.61
N ASP A 116 5.98 -11.87 6.04
CA ASP A 116 6.69 -13.07 6.47
C ASP A 116 8.20 -12.95 6.20
N PRO A 117 9.06 -12.86 7.23
CA PRO A 117 10.49 -12.66 7.04
C PRO A 117 11.20 -13.85 6.38
N THR A 118 10.55 -15.01 6.30
CA THR A 118 11.09 -16.19 5.63
C THR A 118 10.87 -16.17 4.12
N ARG A 119 9.95 -15.33 3.64
CA ARG A 119 9.67 -15.17 2.22
C ARG A 119 10.65 -14.18 1.58
N PRO A 120 11.31 -14.56 0.49
CA PRO A 120 12.28 -13.68 -0.16
C PRO A 120 11.64 -12.44 -0.82
N ASP A 121 10.36 -12.51 -1.17
CA ASP A 121 9.57 -11.46 -1.83
C ASP A 121 8.77 -10.58 -0.86
N ALA A 122 8.84 -10.85 0.45
CA ALA A 122 8.19 -10.02 1.47
C ALA A 122 8.88 -8.64 1.63
N ALA A 123 8.18 -7.73 2.30
CA ALA A 123 8.70 -6.41 2.61
C ALA A 123 9.98 -6.50 3.46
N GLN A 124 10.96 -5.66 3.16
CA GLN A 124 12.20 -5.56 3.93
C GLN A 124 11.98 -4.83 5.26
N LEU A 125 10.90 -4.05 5.35
CA LEU A 125 10.46 -3.42 6.60
C LEU A 125 8.95 -3.45 6.68
N LEU A 126 8.47 -3.67 7.90
CA LEU A 126 7.12 -3.42 8.36
C LEU A 126 7.20 -2.35 9.45
N CYS A 127 6.47 -1.27 9.31
CA CYS A 127 6.23 -0.29 10.37
C CYS A 127 4.74 -0.28 10.71
N GLU A 128 4.39 -0.75 11.89
CA GLU A 128 3.04 -0.59 12.44
C GLU A 128 2.95 0.82 13.03
N LEU A 129 2.14 1.68 12.40
CA LEU A 129 2.06 3.10 12.76
C LEU A 129 1.39 3.29 14.13
N ASP A 130 1.92 4.24 14.89
CA ASP A 130 1.31 4.68 16.13
C ASP A 130 -0.01 5.41 15.85
N GLY A 131 -1.01 5.11 16.64
CA GLY A 131 -2.35 5.67 16.48
C GLY A 131 -3.08 5.18 15.22
N ARG A 132 -4.07 5.95 14.79
CA ARG A 132 -4.87 5.67 13.61
C ARG A 132 -4.68 6.74 12.56
N VAL A 133 -4.42 6.35 11.34
CA VAL A 133 -4.34 7.27 10.21
C VAL A 133 -5.71 7.92 10.00
N VAL A 134 -5.75 9.23 10.06
CA VAL A 134 -6.91 10.03 9.65
C VAL A 134 -6.70 10.42 8.20
N PHE A 135 -7.51 9.85 7.31
CA PHE A 135 -7.44 10.16 5.88
C PHE A 135 -7.98 11.55 5.58
N GLU A 136 -7.61 12.07 4.43
CA GLU A 136 -8.11 13.36 3.93
C GLU A 136 -9.20 13.14 2.86
N ASP A 137 -10.09 14.11 2.76
CA ASP A 137 -11.06 14.25 1.67
C ASP A 137 -10.37 14.82 0.40
N PRO A 138 -11.07 14.95 -0.74
CA PRO A 138 -10.51 15.57 -1.94
C PRO A 138 -10.04 17.01 -1.75
N HIS A 139 -10.46 17.72 -0.71
CA HIS A 139 -10.07 19.10 -0.42
C HIS A 139 -8.88 19.19 0.54
N GLY A 140 -8.39 18.06 1.06
CA GLY A 140 -7.30 18.00 2.04
C GLY A 140 -7.77 18.16 3.49
N ASN A 141 -9.08 18.11 3.74
CA ASN A 141 -9.60 18.14 5.09
C ASN A 141 -9.65 16.72 5.68
N PRO A 142 -9.53 16.59 7.00
CA PRO A 142 -9.74 15.31 7.66
C PRO A 142 -11.12 14.74 7.36
N VAL A 143 -11.22 13.47 7.02
CA VAL A 143 -12.49 12.77 6.92
C VAL A 143 -13.13 12.73 8.31
N LEU A 144 -14.38 13.17 8.40
CA LEU A 144 -15.10 13.25 9.66
C LEU A 144 -16.00 12.02 9.88
N GLY A 145 -16.09 11.59 11.11
CA GLY A 145 -17.04 10.59 11.57
C GLY A 145 -18.45 11.16 11.72
N LYS A 146 -19.38 10.29 12.10
CA LYS A 146 -20.79 10.69 12.36
C LYS A 146 -20.93 11.70 13.50
N ASP A 147 -19.97 11.76 14.39
CA ASP A 147 -19.88 12.69 15.52
C ASP A 147 -19.20 14.03 15.16
N GLY A 148 -18.88 14.25 13.89
CA GLY A 148 -18.22 15.45 13.39
C GLY A 148 -16.72 15.55 13.75
N LYS A 149 -16.14 14.54 14.36
CA LYS A 149 -14.70 14.50 14.70
C LYS A 149 -13.89 13.79 13.62
N PRO A 150 -12.57 14.11 13.49
CA PRO A 150 -11.70 13.38 12.58
C PRO A 150 -11.78 11.87 12.82
N GLN A 151 -12.12 11.13 11.75
CA GLN A 151 -12.29 9.68 11.83
C GLN A 151 -10.97 8.99 11.44
N GLY A 152 -10.32 8.35 12.40
CA GLY A 152 -9.20 7.46 12.12
C GLY A 152 -9.64 6.20 11.35
N ALA A 153 -8.70 5.62 10.63
CA ALA A 153 -8.90 4.34 9.94
C ALA A 153 -9.51 3.29 10.88
N ARG A 154 -10.41 2.46 10.37
CA ARG A 154 -11.08 1.41 11.15
C ARG A 154 -10.10 0.45 11.83
N TRP A 155 -8.97 0.18 11.19
CA TRP A 155 -7.90 -0.68 11.65
C TRP A 155 -6.64 0.16 11.88
N GLY A 156 -5.71 -0.32 12.70
CA GLY A 156 -4.35 0.21 12.70
C GLY A 156 -3.80 0.20 11.28
N SER A 157 -2.87 1.08 10.99
CA SER A 157 -2.24 1.16 9.67
C SER A 157 -0.79 0.72 9.75
N ALA A 158 -0.26 0.20 8.66
CA ALA A 158 1.12 -0.17 8.53
C ALA A 158 1.72 0.37 7.23
N LEU A 159 3.00 0.72 7.28
CA LEU A 159 3.84 0.98 6.12
C LEU A 159 4.71 -0.24 5.86
N LEU A 160 4.65 -0.73 4.63
CA LEU A 160 5.51 -1.80 4.14
C LEU A 160 6.52 -1.21 3.17
N TYR A 161 7.80 -1.58 3.31
CA TYR A 161 8.86 -1.09 2.45
C TYR A 161 9.60 -2.22 1.74
N TRP A 162 9.78 -2.06 0.44
CA TRP A 162 10.68 -2.86 -0.40
C TRP A 162 11.81 -1.97 -0.90
N GLY A 163 13.05 -2.39 -0.72
CA GLY A 163 14.22 -1.65 -1.21
C GLY A 163 15.51 -1.92 -0.44
N PRO A 164 16.65 -1.43 -0.98
CA PRO A 164 17.98 -1.72 -0.44
C PRO A 164 18.29 -0.96 0.86
N ASP A 165 17.72 0.24 1.06
CA ASP A 165 18.13 1.19 2.10
C ASP A 165 17.49 0.93 3.46
N ARG A 166 17.31 -0.37 3.79
CA ARG A 166 16.57 -0.83 4.97
C ARG A 166 16.95 -0.12 6.28
N ALA A 167 18.25 0.05 6.52
CA ALA A 167 18.72 0.65 7.77
C ALA A 167 18.38 2.15 7.86
N ALA A 168 18.53 2.89 6.76
CA ALA A 168 18.19 4.31 6.70
C ALA A 168 16.67 4.51 6.84
N VAL A 169 15.87 3.74 6.10
CA VAL A 169 14.39 3.81 6.17
C VAL A 169 13.89 3.40 7.55
N ALA A 170 14.47 2.35 8.17
CA ALA A 170 14.10 1.96 9.54
C ALA A 170 14.33 3.09 10.55
N ARG A 171 15.41 3.87 10.38
CA ARG A 171 15.70 5.01 11.25
C ARG A 171 14.62 6.08 11.17
N VAL A 172 14.17 6.40 9.96
CA VAL A 172 13.06 7.33 9.71
C VAL A 172 11.76 6.80 10.31
N LEU A 173 11.41 5.54 9.98
CA LEU A 173 10.12 4.97 10.36
C LEU A 173 9.95 4.75 11.87
N ARG A 174 11.04 4.60 12.64
CA ARG A 174 10.96 4.45 14.11
C ARG A 174 10.36 5.66 14.85
N ALA A 175 10.37 6.83 14.24
CA ALA A 175 9.68 8.00 14.77
C ALA A 175 8.15 7.94 14.57
N HIS A 176 7.65 6.97 13.82
CA HIS A 176 6.24 6.87 13.44
C HIS A 176 5.55 5.58 13.92
N GLY A 177 6.30 4.64 14.51
CA GLY A 177 5.72 3.40 15.00
C GLY A 177 6.73 2.29 15.24
N VAL A 178 6.20 1.07 15.44
CA VAL A 178 7.00 -0.13 15.70
C VAL A 178 7.53 -0.71 14.39
N VAL A 179 8.85 -0.74 14.24
CA VAL A 179 9.53 -1.24 13.03
C VAL A 179 10.04 -2.66 13.23
N ARG A 180 9.68 -3.55 12.31
CA ARG A 180 10.17 -4.93 12.20
C ARG A 180 10.94 -5.12 10.90
N LEU A 181 12.02 -5.88 10.98
CA LEU A 181 12.87 -6.18 9.82
C LEU A 181 12.38 -7.44 9.11
N GLY A 182 12.28 -7.35 7.80
CA GLY A 182 12.04 -8.46 6.89
C GLY A 182 13.31 -9.01 6.25
N PRO A 183 13.20 -9.73 5.12
CA PRO A 183 14.33 -10.32 4.40
C PRO A 183 15.30 -9.26 3.88
N GLN A 184 16.48 -9.68 3.43
CA GLN A 184 17.46 -8.80 2.83
C GLN A 184 17.15 -8.53 1.35
N TRP A 185 17.51 -7.33 0.89
CA TRP A 185 17.47 -6.94 -0.52
C TRP A 185 18.83 -7.16 -1.20
N PRO A 186 18.93 -7.49 -2.49
CA PRO A 186 17.84 -7.92 -3.35
C PRO A 186 17.40 -9.35 -3.01
N PHE A 187 16.12 -9.60 -3.02
CA PHE A 187 15.63 -10.96 -2.88
C PHE A 187 15.93 -11.75 -4.18
N LYS A 188 16.30 -13.01 -4.03
CA LYS A 188 16.40 -13.91 -5.17
C LYS A 188 14.98 -14.10 -5.73
N PRO A 189 14.75 -13.88 -7.04
CA PRO A 189 13.44 -14.14 -7.60
C PRO A 189 13.05 -15.58 -7.30
N SER A 190 11.90 -15.79 -6.70
CA SER A 190 11.32 -17.13 -6.59
C SER A 190 11.10 -17.64 -8.01
N PRO A 191 11.47 -18.87 -8.34
CA PRO A 191 11.24 -19.45 -9.67
C PRO A 191 9.76 -19.58 -10.05
N ILE A 192 8.85 -19.20 -9.16
CA ILE A 192 7.39 -19.38 -9.28
C ILE A 192 6.64 -18.05 -9.55
N VAL A 193 7.26 -17.03 -10.08
CA VAL A 193 6.48 -15.92 -10.64
C VAL A 193 6.18 -16.25 -12.11
N ASP A 194 5.14 -17.08 -12.33
CA ASP A 194 4.58 -17.27 -13.66
C ASP A 194 4.13 -15.90 -14.18
N ARG A 195 4.71 -15.47 -15.31
CA ARG A 195 4.31 -14.24 -16.01
C ARG A 195 2.82 -14.18 -16.30
N ARG A 196 2.13 -15.34 -16.31
CA ARG A 196 0.67 -15.44 -16.43
C ARG A 196 -0.07 -14.85 -15.23
N GLN A 197 0.53 -14.86 -14.02
CA GLN A 197 -0.08 -14.23 -12.83
C GLN A 197 -0.05 -12.69 -12.88
N LEU A 198 0.79 -12.10 -13.73
CA LEU A 198 0.80 -10.66 -13.98
C LEU A 198 -0.43 -10.20 -14.80
N ARG A 199 -1.07 -11.11 -15.52
CA ARG A 199 -2.25 -10.83 -16.38
C ARG A 199 -3.58 -11.31 -15.81
N ILE A 200 -3.59 -12.13 -14.78
CA ILE A 200 -4.82 -12.78 -14.30
C ILE A 200 -5.24 -12.18 -12.96
N VAL A 201 -5.99 -11.10 -12.98
CA VAL A 201 -7.08 -10.82 -12.06
C VAL A 201 -8.19 -10.12 -12.85
N GLY A 202 -8.77 -10.89 -13.74
CA GLY A 202 -9.93 -10.51 -14.53
C GLY A 202 -10.66 -11.77 -14.97
N ALA A 203 -11.32 -12.44 -14.05
CA ALA A 203 -12.44 -13.36 -14.23
C ALA A 203 -13.17 -13.47 -12.87
#